data_352f81964ca636d989aa88c5651924c5
#
_entry.id   352f81964ca636d989aa88c5651924c5
#
_cell.length_a   1.000
_cell.length_b   1.000
_cell.length_c   1.000
_cell.angle_alpha   90.00
_cell.angle_beta   90.00
_cell.angle_gamma   90.00
#
_symmetry.space_group_name_H-M   'P 1'
#
loop_
_entity.id
_entity.type
_entity.pdbx_description
1 polymer ?
#
loop_
_entity_poly.entity_id
_entity_poly.type
_entity_poly.pdbx_seq_one_letter_code
_entity_poly.pdbx_strand_id
1 'polypeptide(L)'
;MRQSILKLSALCAAVLIVGCQTAPTGPGNVAEAPDLPAPANPQFASEMAKFNAQFPNAKATKYEDESIAVNNEKKFDMKGNCHAKARNPVTIMLVLDATGKVTESVTDVENVKSKCFRDAYAGVQFPKPPMAPYRKAIRLQ
;
A
#
# COMPACT_ATOMS: atom_id res chain seq x y z
N MET A 1 18.87 73.37 20.88
CA MET A 1 19.73 73.68 19.69
C MET A 1 19.50 72.59 18.67
N ARG A 2 18.84 73.01 17.64
CA ARG A 2 19.21 72.93 16.22
C ARG A 2 19.34 71.48 15.71
N GLN A 3 18.33 71.07 14.93
CA GLN A 3 18.33 71.07 13.45
C GLN A 3 19.11 69.84 12.89
N SER A 4 18.79 69.14 11.90
CA SER A 4 17.92 69.29 10.71
C SER A 4 17.89 67.95 9.96
N ILE A 5 16.71 67.58 9.46
CA ILE A 5 16.41 67.34 8.04
C ILE A 5 17.46 66.44 7.27
N LEU A 6 17.03 65.33 6.70
CA LEU A 6 16.86 65.22 5.26
C LEU A 6 16.12 63.92 4.88
N LYS A 7 15.12 64.12 4.10
CA LYS A 7 14.33 63.14 3.35
C LYS A 7 15.26 62.43 2.32
N LEU A 8 15.03 61.19 2.04
CA LEU A 8 15.07 60.72 0.64
C LEU A 8 14.17 59.52 0.46
N SER A 9 13.21 59.72 -0.36
CA SER A 9 12.32 58.73 -0.93
C SER A 9 13.09 57.83 -1.89
N ALA A 10 12.90 56.55 -1.83
CA ALA A 10 13.20 55.64 -2.96
C ALA A 10 12.03 54.67 -3.09
N LEU A 11 11.24 54.94 -4.09
CA LEU A 11 10.24 54.06 -4.69
C LEU A 11 10.96 52.86 -5.29
N CYS A 12 10.63 51.65 -4.90
CA CYS A 12 10.95 50.49 -5.72
C CYS A 12 9.70 49.66 -5.91
N ALA A 13 9.33 49.55 -7.15
CA ALA A 13 8.14 48.95 -7.71
C ALA A 13 8.05 47.45 -7.34
N ALA A 14 6.90 47.06 -6.84
CA ALA A 14 6.49 45.67 -6.72
C ALA A 14 6.13 45.14 -8.11
N VAL A 15 6.97 44.27 -8.66
CA VAL A 15 6.63 43.47 -9.86
C VAL A 15 5.95 42.20 -9.34
N LEU A 16 4.63 42.20 -9.36
CA LEU A 16 3.80 41.00 -9.20
C LEU A 16 3.89 40.22 -10.52
N ILE A 17 4.74 39.19 -10.54
CA ILE A 17 4.70 38.17 -11.59
C ILE A 17 3.63 37.17 -11.18
N VAL A 18 2.41 37.41 -11.68
CA VAL A 18 1.35 36.40 -11.69
C VAL A 18 1.72 35.38 -12.76
N GLY A 19 2.44 34.35 -12.37
CA GLY A 19 2.67 33.18 -13.20
C GLY A 19 1.40 32.33 -13.21
N CYS A 20 0.52 32.53 -14.20
CA CYS A 20 -0.49 31.54 -14.56
C CYS A 20 0.21 30.29 -15.05
N GLN A 21 0.33 29.27 -14.21
CA GLN A 21 0.63 27.93 -14.67
C GLN A 21 -0.65 27.35 -15.23
N THR A 22 -0.79 27.45 -16.56
CA THR A 22 -1.76 26.66 -17.32
C THR A 22 -1.37 25.19 -17.20
N ALA A 23 -2.15 24.43 -16.45
CA ALA A 23 -2.05 22.98 -16.43
C ALA A 23 -2.41 22.45 -17.84
N PRO A 24 -1.57 21.60 -18.44
CA PRO A 24 -1.97 20.89 -19.66
C PRO A 24 -2.98 19.81 -19.28
N THR A 25 -4.24 20.03 -19.62
CA THR A 25 -5.26 19.00 -19.68
C THR A 25 -4.99 18.12 -20.91
N GLY A 26 -4.25 17.03 -20.72
CA GLY A 26 -4.15 15.94 -21.68
C GLY A 26 -4.53 14.64 -20.99
N PRO A 27 -5.18 13.66 -21.65
CA PRO A 27 -5.32 12.31 -21.12
C PRO A 27 -3.95 11.65 -21.26
N GLY A 28 -3.09 11.94 -20.33
CA GLY A 28 -1.73 11.42 -20.30
C GLY A 28 -1.51 10.69 -19.00
N ASN A 29 -1.06 9.45 -19.12
CA ASN A 29 -0.46 8.65 -18.09
C ASN A 29 -0.04 9.50 -16.89
N VAL A 30 -0.73 9.32 -15.77
CA VAL A 30 -0.20 9.78 -14.50
C VAL A 30 1.07 8.97 -14.31
N ALA A 31 2.21 9.54 -14.70
CA ALA A 31 3.49 9.00 -14.35
C ALA A 31 3.50 8.95 -12.83
N GLU A 32 3.34 7.75 -12.29
CA GLU A 32 3.52 7.48 -10.87
C GLU A 32 4.86 8.08 -10.47
N ALA A 33 4.85 9.01 -9.51
CA ALA A 33 6.06 9.67 -9.06
C ALA A 33 7.07 8.58 -8.65
N PRO A 34 8.25 8.53 -9.28
CA PRO A 34 9.20 7.47 -8.99
C PRO A 34 9.73 7.64 -7.56
N ASP A 35 9.74 6.53 -6.83
CA ASP A 35 10.61 6.22 -5.70
C ASP A 35 10.34 6.84 -4.33
N LEU A 36 9.19 7.43 -4.05
CA LEU A 36 8.83 7.66 -2.65
C LEU A 36 8.26 6.37 -2.04
N PRO A 37 8.77 5.91 -0.88
CA PRO A 37 8.19 4.77 -0.20
C PRO A 37 6.73 5.08 0.14
N ALA A 38 5.84 4.15 -0.22
CA ALA A 38 4.44 4.28 0.11
C ALA A 38 4.24 4.35 1.64
N PRO A 39 3.25 5.12 2.13
CA PRO A 39 2.96 5.20 3.55
C PRO A 39 2.74 3.82 4.18
N ALA A 40 3.34 3.56 5.33
CA ALA A 40 3.10 2.33 6.08
C ALA A 40 1.65 2.29 6.59
N ASN A 41 1.01 1.12 6.48
CA ASN A 41 -0.33 0.92 7.01
C ASN A 41 -0.25 0.59 8.51
N PRO A 42 -0.82 1.41 9.41
CA PRO A 42 -0.72 1.20 10.86
C PRO A 42 -1.45 -0.08 11.35
N GLN A 43 -2.45 -0.57 10.62
CA GLN A 43 -3.16 -1.80 10.97
C GLN A 43 -2.32 -3.05 10.70
N PHE A 44 -1.40 -2.98 9.74
CA PHE A 44 -0.59 -4.13 9.34
C PHE A 44 0.24 -4.69 10.49
N ALA A 45 0.83 -3.83 11.33
CA ALA A 45 1.63 -4.28 12.48
C ALA A 45 0.79 -5.11 13.49
N SER A 46 -0.45 -4.70 13.74
CA SER A 46 -1.37 -5.43 14.61
C SER A 46 -1.73 -6.81 14.02
N GLU A 47 -2.04 -6.88 12.74
CA GLU A 47 -2.37 -8.14 12.07
C GLU A 47 -1.13 -9.07 11.97
N MET A 48 0.07 -8.51 11.80
CA MET A 48 1.33 -9.27 11.81
C MET A 48 1.61 -9.89 13.19
N ALA A 49 1.32 -9.17 14.28
CA ALA A 49 1.44 -9.74 15.63
C ALA A 49 0.50 -10.95 15.83
N LYS A 50 -0.74 -10.86 15.34
CA LYS A 50 -1.70 -11.98 15.38
C LYS A 50 -1.26 -13.15 14.49
N PHE A 51 -0.67 -12.87 13.33
CA PHE A 51 -0.07 -13.87 12.45
C PHE A 51 1.04 -14.64 13.19
N ASN A 52 2.01 -13.92 13.78
CA ASN A 52 3.12 -14.54 14.50
C ASN A 52 2.65 -15.39 15.68
N ALA A 53 1.59 -14.98 16.38
CA ALA A 53 1.02 -15.71 17.49
C ALA A 53 0.43 -17.10 17.13
N GLN A 54 0.22 -17.38 15.85
CA GLN A 54 -0.27 -18.68 15.38
C GLN A 54 0.80 -19.78 15.37
N PHE A 55 2.09 -19.41 15.28
CA PHE A 55 3.20 -20.34 15.01
C PHE A 55 3.74 -21.20 16.16
N PRO A 56 3.38 -21.04 17.45
CA PRO A 56 3.56 -22.13 18.40
C PRO A 56 2.79 -23.40 18.02
N ASN A 57 1.81 -23.30 17.11
CA ASN A 57 0.99 -24.42 16.65
C ASN A 57 1.59 -25.05 15.37
N ALA A 58 2.07 -26.29 15.46
CA ALA A 58 2.65 -27.02 14.32
C ALA A 58 1.68 -27.20 13.15
N LYS A 59 0.35 -27.23 13.39
CA LYS A 59 -0.66 -27.29 12.32
C LYS A 59 -0.70 -25.99 11.52
N ALA A 60 -0.40 -24.84 12.15
CA ALA A 60 -0.31 -23.56 11.43
C ALA A 60 0.89 -23.56 10.47
N THR A 61 2.06 -24.05 10.90
CA THR A 61 3.23 -24.16 10.03
C THR A 61 2.94 -25.03 8.79
N LYS A 62 2.37 -26.22 9.00
CA LYS A 62 1.99 -27.10 7.89
C LYS A 62 0.99 -26.43 6.95
N TYR A 63 0.01 -25.72 7.50
CA TYR A 63 -0.99 -25.02 6.70
C TYR A 63 -0.37 -23.89 5.83
N GLU A 64 0.67 -23.18 6.35
CA GLU A 64 1.36 -22.18 5.54
C GLU A 64 1.96 -22.78 4.27
N ASP A 65 2.65 -23.93 4.40
CA ASP A 65 3.25 -24.62 3.25
C ASP A 65 2.17 -25.07 2.23
N GLU A 66 1.09 -25.69 2.73
CA GLU A 66 -0.01 -26.16 1.88
C GLU A 66 -0.74 -25.02 1.18
N SER A 67 -1.02 -23.94 1.90
CA SER A 67 -1.79 -22.82 1.38
C SER A 67 -0.97 -21.94 0.41
N ILE A 68 0.36 -21.81 0.59
CA ILE A 68 1.20 -21.12 -0.39
C ILE A 68 1.33 -21.96 -1.68
N ALA A 69 1.39 -23.28 -1.58
CA ALA A 69 1.38 -24.15 -2.76
C ALA A 69 0.10 -23.95 -3.59
N VAL A 70 -1.07 -23.88 -2.94
CA VAL A 70 -2.35 -23.57 -3.58
C VAL A 70 -2.35 -22.17 -4.22
N ASN A 71 -1.80 -21.16 -3.53
CA ASN A 71 -1.67 -19.81 -4.10
C ASN A 71 -0.88 -19.84 -5.41
N ASN A 72 0.26 -20.54 -5.43
CA ASN A 72 1.15 -20.62 -6.58
C ASN A 72 0.52 -21.41 -7.72
N GLU A 73 -0.17 -22.51 -7.44
CA GLU A 73 -0.90 -23.30 -8.43
C GLU A 73 -2.04 -22.50 -9.08
N LYS A 74 -2.87 -21.85 -8.27
CA LYS A 74 -4.02 -21.08 -8.74
C LYS A 74 -3.66 -19.70 -9.26
N LYS A 75 -2.45 -19.22 -9.01
CA LYS A 75 -1.92 -17.92 -9.45
C LYS A 75 -2.84 -16.76 -9.00
N PHE A 76 -3.27 -16.76 -7.74
CA PHE A 76 -4.17 -15.74 -7.22
C PHE A 76 -3.56 -14.34 -7.31
N ASP A 77 -2.26 -14.22 -7.09
CA ASP A 77 -1.47 -13.00 -7.19
C ASP A 77 -1.31 -12.46 -8.63
N MET A 78 -1.56 -13.29 -9.64
CA MET A 78 -1.45 -12.87 -11.06
C MET A 78 -2.72 -12.16 -11.56
N LYS A 79 -3.80 -12.19 -10.80
CA LYS A 79 -5.04 -11.53 -11.18
C LYS A 79 -4.87 -10.01 -11.23
N GLY A 80 -5.40 -9.38 -12.27
CA GLY A 80 -5.40 -7.91 -12.39
C GLY A 80 -4.05 -7.30 -12.77
N ASN A 81 -3.03 -8.10 -13.08
CA ASN A 81 -1.68 -7.63 -13.42
C ASN A 81 -1.09 -6.69 -12.35
N CYS A 82 -1.29 -7.03 -11.08
CA CYS A 82 -0.94 -6.17 -9.95
C CYS A 82 0.57 -5.97 -9.81
N HIS A 83 1.38 -6.97 -10.17
CA HIS A 83 2.85 -6.89 -10.11
C HIS A 83 3.42 -5.74 -10.94
N ALA A 84 2.80 -5.42 -12.08
CA ALA A 84 3.28 -4.36 -12.98
C ALA A 84 2.91 -2.93 -12.52
N LYS A 85 2.09 -2.78 -11.48
CA LYS A 85 1.57 -1.46 -11.09
C LYS A 85 2.55 -0.59 -10.31
N ALA A 86 3.53 -1.18 -9.63
CA ALA A 86 4.61 -0.48 -8.94
C ALA A 86 5.81 -1.42 -8.73
N ARG A 87 7.01 -0.86 -8.61
CA ARG A 87 8.26 -1.63 -8.48
C ARG A 87 8.44 -2.23 -7.09
N ASN A 88 8.03 -1.49 -6.04
CA ASN A 88 8.25 -1.92 -4.68
C ASN A 88 7.41 -3.14 -4.32
N PRO A 89 7.97 -4.10 -3.55
CA PRO A 89 7.20 -5.22 -3.05
C PRO A 89 6.11 -4.76 -2.10
N VAL A 90 5.06 -5.56 -2.00
CA VAL A 90 3.95 -5.37 -1.05
C VAL A 90 3.78 -6.65 -0.25
N THR A 91 3.61 -6.55 1.05
CA THR A 91 3.18 -7.68 1.87
C THR A 91 1.70 -7.54 2.17
N ILE A 92 0.92 -8.55 1.80
CA ILE A 92 -0.51 -8.62 2.12
C ILE A 92 -0.74 -9.60 3.25
N MET A 93 -1.51 -9.18 4.23
CA MET A 93 -2.06 -10.02 5.28
C MET A 93 -3.51 -10.35 4.92
N LEU A 94 -3.81 -11.62 4.74
CA LEU A 94 -5.15 -12.13 4.48
C LEU A 94 -5.74 -12.66 5.78
N VAL A 95 -7.01 -12.38 6.03
CA VAL A 95 -7.78 -12.95 7.13
C VAL A 95 -8.76 -13.97 6.54
N LEU A 96 -8.63 -15.22 6.94
CA LEU A 96 -9.44 -16.32 6.46
C LEU A 96 -10.45 -16.75 7.52
N ASP A 97 -11.67 -17.04 7.09
CA ASP A 97 -12.68 -17.65 7.94
C ASP A 97 -12.45 -19.17 8.16
N ALA A 98 -13.36 -19.81 8.88
CA ALA A 98 -13.27 -21.24 9.17
C ALA A 98 -13.40 -22.15 7.94
N THR A 99 -13.81 -21.62 6.81
CA THR A 99 -13.89 -22.36 5.54
C THR A 99 -12.65 -22.17 4.68
N GLY A 100 -11.79 -21.20 5.02
CA GLY A 100 -10.61 -20.79 4.24
C GLY A 100 -10.90 -19.67 3.25
N LYS A 101 -12.06 -19.03 3.31
CA LYS A 101 -12.39 -17.89 2.48
C LYS A 101 -11.75 -16.63 3.02
N VAL A 102 -11.13 -15.83 2.14
CA VAL A 102 -10.61 -14.50 2.49
C VAL A 102 -11.78 -13.55 2.75
N THR A 103 -11.85 -13.05 3.98
CA THR A 103 -12.88 -12.11 4.43
C THR A 103 -12.37 -10.69 4.55
N GLU A 104 -11.06 -10.53 4.79
CA GLU A 104 -10.39 -9.24 4.96
C GLU A 104 -8.96 -9.33 4.47
N SER A 105 -8.40 -8.20 4.05
CA SER A 105 -6.99 -8.09 3.71
C SER A 105 -6.43 -6.71 4.07
N VAL A 106 -5.20 -6.71 4.60
CA VAL A 106 -4.45 -5.50 4.98
C VAL A 106 -3.07 -5.58 4.34
N THR A 107 -2.55 -4.46 3.84
CA THR A 107 -1.22 -4.40 3.22
C THR A 107 -0.26 -3.55 4.07
N ASP A 108 1.03 -3.88 4.02
CA ASP A 108 2.09 -3.15 4.75
C ASP A 108 2.21 -1.70 4.30
N VAL A 109 1.87 -1.42 3.04
CA VAL A 109 1.86 -0.09 2.43
C VAL A 109 0.55 0.15 1.69
N GLU A 110 0.19 1.42 1.47
CA GLU A 110 -1.00 1.82 0.72
C GLU A 110 -0.60 2.50 -0.60
N ASN A 111 -0.83 1.81 -1.72
CA ASN A 111 -0.61 2.31 -3.07
C ASN A 111 -1.50 1.58 -4.09
N VAL A 112 -1.37 1.91 -5.38
CA VAL A 112 -2.18 1.28 -6.45
C VAL A 112 -1.94 -0.23 -6.56
N LYS A 113 -0.71 -0.71 -6.30
CA LYS A 113 -0.36 -2.13 -6.28
C LYS A 113 -1.02 -2.84 -5.10
N SER A 114 -0.95 -2.26 -3.91
CA SER A 114 -1.62 -2.74 -2.69
C SER A 114 -3.11 -2.90 -2.88
N LYS A 115 -3.78 -1.85 -3.41
CA LYS A 115 -5.21 -1.90 -3.70
C LYS A 115 -5.54 -3.02 -4.68
N CYS A 116 -4.77 -3.13 -5.77
CA CYS A 116 -4.96 -4.17 -6.78
C CYS A 116 -4.88 -5.58 -6.18
N PHE A 117 -3.91 -5.85 -5.29
CA PHE A 117 -3.80 -7.15 -4.63
C PHE A 117 -4.94 -7.41 -3.66
N ARG A 118 -5.39 -6.41 -2.89
CA ARG A 118 -6.57 -6.59 -2.04
C ARG A 118 -7.81 -6.97 -2.86
N ASP A 119 -8.02 -6.33 -4.00
CA ASP A 119 -9.12 -6.65 -4.91
C ASP A 119 -8.94 -8.07 -5.52
N ALA A 120 -7.72 -8.47 -5.88
CA ALA A 120 -7.43 -9.79 -6.45
C ALA A 120 -7.66 -10.94 -5.45
N TYR A 121 -7.38 -10.71 -4.17
CA TYR A 121 -7.55 -11.70 -3.10
C TYR A 121 -8.95 -11.67 -2.45
N ALA A 122 -9.77 -10.66 -2.71
CA ALA A 122 -11.12 -10.57 -2.13
C ALA A 122 -11.97 -11.82 -2.43
N GLY A 123 -12.42 -12.50 -1.38
CA GLY A 123 -13.24 -13.69 -1.49
C GLY A 123 -12.55 -14.94 -2.04
N VAL A 124 -11.23 -14.92 -2.21
CA VAL A 124 -10.44 -16.10 -2.65
C VAL A 124 -10.61 -17.23 -1.65
N GLN A 125 -10.72 -18.46 -2.16
CA GLN A 125 -10.86 -19.66 -1.37
C GLN A 125 -9.53 -20.41 -1.27
N PHE A 126 -8.98 -20.47 -0.05
CA PHE A 126 -7.87 -21.33 0.36
C PHE A 126 -8.38 -22.64 0.96
N PRO A 127 -7.53 -23.63 1.20
CA PRO A 127 -7.87 -24.79 2.02
C PRO A 127 -8.38 -24.36 3.40
N LYS A 128 -9.13 -25.25 4.04
CA LYS A 128 -9.65 -25.01 5.40
C LYS A 128 -8.48 -24.85 6.39
N PRO A 129 -8.38 -23.72 7.11
CA PRO A 129 -7.30 -23.50 8.06
C PRO A 129 -7.50 -24.31 9.36
N PRO A 130 -6.41 -24.55 10.13
CA PRO A 130 -6.49 -25.29 11.38
C PRO A 130 -7.19 -24.53 12.52
N MET A 131 -7.34 -23.22 12.37
CA MET A 131 -8.03 -22.32 13.31
C MET A 131 -8.67 -21.16 12.55
N ALA A 132 -9.63 -20.47 13.14
CA ALA A 132 -10.27 -19.30 12.56
C ALA A 132 -10.51 -18.21 13.63
N PRO A 133 -10.36 -16.93 13.27
CA PRO A 133 -9.83 -16.45 12.01
C PRO A 133 -8.34 -16.75 11.85
N TYR A 134 -7.91 -17.16 10.65
CA TYR A 134 -6.52 -17.45 10.34
C TYR A 134 -5.89 -16.26 9.58
N ARG A 135 -4.68 -15.88 9.97
CA ARG A 135 -3.90 -14.83 9.28
C ARG A 135 -2.87 -15.51 8.41
N LYS A 136 -2.81 -15.07 7.15
CA LYS A 136 -1.85 -15.54 6.17
C LYS A 136 -1.12 -14.35 5.55
N ALA A 137 0.19 -14.30 5.73
CA ALA A 137 1.03 -13.28 5.11
C ALA A 137 1.59 -13.77 3.77
N ILE A 138 1.51 -12.94 2.73
CA ILE A 138 2.11 -13.22 1.43
C ILE A 138 2.91 -12.00 0.99
N ARG A 139 4.20 -12.20 0.67
CA ARG A 139 5.04 -11.16 0.08
C ARG A 139 4.97 -11.23 -1.43
N LEU A 140 4.55 -10.14 -2.06
CA LEU A 140 4.31 -9.98 -3.48
C LEU A 140 5.36 -9.02 -4.07
N GLN A 141 6.15 -9.48 -5.03
CA GLN A 141 7.24 -8.71 -5.63
C GLN A 141 6.83 -7.99 -6.91
#